data_ead39127386aafc26a0fbe269ed4b401
#
_entry.id   ead39127386aafc26a0fbe269ed4b401
#
_cell.length_a   1.000
_cell.length_b   1.000
_cell.length_c   1.000
_cell.angle_alpha   90.00
_cell.angle_beta   90.00
_cell.angle_gamma   90.00
#
_symmetry.space_group_name_H-M   'P 1'
#
loop_
_entity.id
_entity.type
_entity.pdbx_description
1 polymer ?
#
loop_
_entity_poly.entity_id
_entity_poly.type
_entity_poly.pdbx_seq_one_letter_code
_entity_poly.pdbx_strand_id
1 'polypeptide(L)'
;MLENITNKITGIFQGLSNKGAITEKDLELTLREVRVALLEADVSLRVSKDLIKKIQDKALGQKVIENVQPGQQIIKIVSDELTEILGTQSSELNFKNKPSIFLMCGLQGAGKTTSIAKLAHYCQNSLNKSVALVSTDLRRPAAIEQLRILSQKNNIQFIEPVNQNIKAIVNNAIEQSNKLLSDILIIDTSGRISTDEELLLELKTIHDIAKPQENLLVLDSMMGQQALSVVESFNSTAPLTGFILTRLDADPRGGVALSAKYQTGLPIRFFGSGENIEDFEVFHPERIASRILGMGDVVSLVEKAQKDFDEKEMESLQSQMLSGKFNMNDLLKQFSQMKKMGGMSGLMSHMPGVSKIKNMMESGDFDEKVIDHQIAIICSMTKDERVDPDLLKASRKRRIATGSGRQVHEVNRLLKQFEQTKKLMKQAQKPGFANKIKSLLGGNQMPTID
;
A
#
# COMPACT_ATOMS: atom_id res chain seq x y z
N MET A 1 -8.18 1.69 -2.99
CA MET A 1 -7.16 1.31 -3.98
C MET A 1 -7.71 0.18 -4.85
N LEU A 2 -7.79 0.33 -6.15
CA LEU A 2 -8.30 -0.68 -7.10
C LEU A 2 -9.74 -1.20 -6.83
N GLU A 3 -10.50 -0.53 -5.97
CA GLU A 3 -11.79 -1.04 -5.45
C GLU A 3 -12.84 -1.30 -6.54
N ASN A 4 -12.90 -0.47 -7.58
CA ASN A 4 -13.89 -0.67 -8.66
C ASN A 4 -13.61 -1.90 -9.51
N ILE A 5 -12.34 -2.14 -9.89
CA ILE A 5 -11.94 -3.38 -10.57
C ILE A 5 -12.19 -4.56 -9.64
N THR A 6 -11.69 -4.48 -8.42
CA THR A 6 -11.80 -5.54 -7.42
C THR A 6 -13.24 -5.94 -7.20
N ASN A 7 -14.15 -4.99 -6.95
CA ASN A 7 -15.56 -5.31 -6.69
C ASN A 7 -16.25 -5.94 -7.90
N LYS A 8 -15.98 -5.47 -9.13
CA LYS A 8 -16.54 -6.04 -10.36
C LYS A 8 -16.00 -7.43 -10.61
N ILE A 9 -14.70 -7.61 -10.57
CA ILE A 9 -14.05 -8.91 -10.82
C ILE A 9 -14.43 -9.93 -9.73
N THR A 10 -14.47 -9.51 -8.47
CA THR A 10 -14.93 -10.37 -7.36
C THR A 10 -16.38 -10.81 -7.56
N GLY A 11 -17.28 -9.90 -7.97
CA GLY A 11 -18.67 -10.23 -8.26
C GLY A 11 -18.81 -11.26 -9.39
N ILE A 12 -18.05 -11.07 -10.48
CA ILE A 12 -18.01 -11.99 -11.62
C ILE A 12 -17.57 -13.40 -11.17
N PHE A 13 -16.47 -13.47 -10.40
CA PHE A 13 -15.94 -14.76 -9.95
C PHE A 13 -16.73 -15.43 -8.84
N GLN A 14 -17.43 -14.68 -7.97
CA GLN A 14 -18.37 -15.25 -7.01
C GLN A 14 -19.53 -15.97 -7.72
N GLY A 15 -20.03 -15.38 -8.83
CA GLY A 15 -21.02 -16.03 -9.68
C GLY A 15 -20.53 -17.35 -10.29
N LEU A 16 -19.25 -17.39 -10.66
CA LEU A 16 -18.63 -18.58 -11.27
C LEU A 16 -18.32 -19.66 -10.22
N SER A 17 -17.83 -19.27 -9.04
CA SER A 17 -17.46 -20.21 -7.96
C SER A 17 -18.64 -21.02 -7.45
N ASN A 18 -19.86 -20.50 -7.56
CA ASN A 18 -21.07 -21.17 -7.10
C ASN A 18 -21.60 -22.24 -8.11
N LYS A 19 -21.00 -22.35 -9.31
CA LYS A 19 -21.38 -23.33 -10.31
C LYS A 19 -20.57 -24.62 -10.13
N GLY A 20 -21.26 -25.74 -9.98
CA GLY A 20 -20.64 -27.08 -9.83
C GLY A 20 -19.95 -27.60 -11.10
N ALA A 21 -20.35 -27.10 -12.28
CA ALA A 21 -19.69 -27.35 -13.56
C ALA A 21 -19.69 -26.06 -14.37
N ILE A 22 -18.61 -25.79 -15.10
CA ILE A 22 -18.47 -24.61 -15.96
C ILE A 22 -18.49 -25.10 -17.42
N THR A 23 -19.42 -24.57 -18.20
CA THR A 23 -19.45 -24.81 -19.63
C THR A 23 -18.54 -23.82 -20.36
N GLU A 24 -18.13 -24.16 -21.59
CA GLU A 24 -17.39 -23.25 -22.47
C GLU A 24 -18.10 -21.91 -22.64
N LYS A 25 -19.42 -21.94 -22.77
CA LYS A 25 -20.28 -20.75 -22.87
C LYS A 25 -20.22 -19.90 -21.57
N ASP A 26 -20.21 -20.52 -20.40
CA ASP A 26 -20.07 -19.80 -19.11
C ASP A 26 -18.72 -19.12 -19.00
N LEU A 27 -17.66 -19.82 -19.44
CA LEU A 27 -16.31 -19.28 -19.49
C LEU A 27 -16.22 -18.04 -20.40
N GLU A 28 -16.78 -18.16 -21.63
CA GLU A 28 -16.80 -17.08 -22.62
C GLU A 28 -17.53 -15.84 -22.09
N LEU A 29 -18.71 -16.02 -21.48
CA LEU A 29 -19.47 -14.94 -20.86
C LEU A 29 -18.69 -14.28 -19.73
N THR A 30 -18.10 -15.08 -18.84
CA THR A 30 -17.29 -14.59 -17.72
C THR A 30 -16.08 -13.79 -18.21
N LEU A 31 -15.34 -14.29 -19.19
CA LEU A 31 -14.18 -13.63 -19.76
C LEU A 31 -14.55 -12.32 -20.48
N ARG A 32 -15.75 -12.27 -21.09
CA ARG A 32 -16.29 -11.04 -21.66
C ARG A 32 -16.55 -9.98 -20.59
N GLU A 33 -17.13 -10.35 -19.45
CA GLU A 33 -17.37 -9.45 -18.31
C GLU A 33 -16.05 -8.98 -17.71
N VAL A 34 -15.06 -9.86 -17.52
CA VAL A 34 -13.70 -9.50 -17.06
C VAL A 34 -13.05 -8.50 -18.02
N ARG A 35 -13.19 -8.70 -19.33
CA ARG A 35 -12.67 -7.76 -20.32
C ARG A 35 -13.31 -6.37 -20.20
N VAL A 36 -14.61 -6.31 -20.00
CA VAL A 36 -15.34 -5.05 -19.80
C VAL A 36 -14.82 -4.36 -18.53
N ALA A 37 -14.68 -5.09 -17.43
CA ALA A 37 -14.14 -4.55 -16.17
C ALA A 37 -12.71 -3.98 -16.33
N LEU A 38 -11.84 -4.67 -17.09
CA LEU A 38 -10.49 -4.18 -17.40
C LEU A 38 -10.50 -2.90 -18.24
N LEU A 39 -11.38 -2.81 -19.26
CA LEU A 39 -11.50 -1.61 -20.09
C LEU A 39 -12.04 -0.40 -19.30
N GLU A 40 -13.02 -0.61 -18.43
CA GLU A 40 -13.55 0.42 -17.53
C GLU A 40 -12.52 0.91 -16.51
N ALA A 41 -11.54 0.05 -16.24
CA ALA A 41 -10.40 0.34 -15.40
C ALA A 41 -9.24 1.00 -16.14
N ASP A 42 -9.45 1.48 -17.36
CA ASP A 42 -8.43 2.09 -18.22
C ASP A 42 -7.28 1.17 -18.64
N VAL A 43 -7.47 -0.15 -18.59
CA VAL A 43 -6.51 -1.08 -19.23
C VAL A 43 -6.65 -0.95 -20.75
N SER A 44 -5.53 -0.86 -21.46
CA SER A 44 -5.57 -0.70 -22.90
C SER A 44 -6.26 -1.88 -23.60
N LEU A 45 -6.93 -1.59 -24.73
CA LEU A 45 -7.68 -2.61 -25.50
C LEU A 45 -6.79 -3.78 -25.91
N ARG A 46 -5.54 -3.52 -26.27
CA ARG A 46 -4.57 -4.54 -26.66
C ARG A 46 -4.28 -5.48 -25.50
N VAL A 47 -3.92 -4.91 -24.35
CA VAL A 47 -3.60 -5.69 -23.13
C VAL A 47 -4.80 -6.51 -22.70
N SER A 48 -6.00 -5.92 -22.68
CA SER A 48 -7.24 -6.64 -22.30
C SER A 48 -7.53 -7.79 -23.24
N LYS A 49 -7.36 -7.62 -24.56
CA LYS A 49 -7.57 -8.70 -25.53
C LYS A 49 -6.57 -9.84 -25.35
N ASP A 50 -5.29 -9.51 -25.23
CA ASP A 50 -4.22 -10.50 -25.13
C ASP A 50 -4.32 -11.28 -23.82
N LEU A 51 -4.64 -10.61 -22.70
CA LEU A 51 -4.88 -11.24 -21.40
C LEU A 51 -6.05 -12.23 -21.47
N ILE A 52 -7.21 -11.81 -22.00
CA ILE A 52 -8.39 -12.67 -22.12
C ILE A 52 -8.09 -13.88 -22.99
N LYS A 53 -7.40 -13.70 -24.11
CA LYS A 53 -7.02 -14.81 -24.99
C LYS A 53 -6.11 -15.81 -24.26
N LYS A 54 -5.08 -15.36 -23.57
CA LYS A 54 -4.19 -16.22 -22.76
C LYS A 54 -4.96 -17.02 -21.70
N ILE A 55 -5.87 -16.34 -20.96
CA ILE A 55 -6.71 -17.01 -19.97
C ILE A 55 -7.58 -18.07 -20.63
N GLN A 56 -8.23 -17.75 -21.76
CA GLN A 56 -9.08 -18.69 -22.50
C GLN A 56 -8.29 -19.91 -22.96
N ASP A 57 -7.13 -19.72 -23.60
CA ASP A 57 -6.27 -20.79 -24.10
C ASP A 57 -5.81 -21.71 -22.94
N LYS A 58 -5.42 -21.14 -21.78
CA LYS A 58 -5.03 -21.93 -20.60
C LYS A 58 -6.22 -22.64 -19.96
N ALA A 59 -7.38 -21.99 -19.88
CA ALA A 59 -8.58 -22.61 -19.29
C ALA A 59 -9.12 -23.77 -20.12
N LEU A 60 -9.09 -23.67 -21.44
CA LEU A 60 -9.51 -24.75 -22.35
C LEU A 60 -8.51 -25.90 -22.42
N GLY A 61 -7.20 -25.60 -22.23
CA GLY A 61 -6.13 -26.61 -22.26
C GLY A 61 -5.93 -27.41 -20.98
N GLN A 62 -6.48 -26.96 -19.84
CA GLN A 62 -6.28 -27.63 -18.56
C GLN A 62 -7.37 -28.71 -18.33
N LYS A 63 -6.92 -29.93 -18.00
CA LYS A 63 -7.80 -30.96 -17.43
C LYS A 63 -8.27 -30.48 -16.05
N VAL A 64 -9.57 -30.66 -15.78
CA VAL A 64 -10.15 -30.39 -14.45
C VAL A 64 -9.35 -31.17 -13.41
N ILE A 65 -8.73 -30.46 -12.46
CA ILE A 65 -7.99 -31.08 -11.36
C ILE A 65 -9.04 -31.70 -10.42
N GLU A 66 -8.96 -33.02 -10.20
CA GLU A 66 -9.82 -33.71 -9.24
C GLU A 66 -9.68 -33.02 -7.86
N ASN A 67 -10.80 -32.72 -7.21
CA ASN A 67 -10.94 -32.05 -5.91
C ASN A 67 -10.81 -30.51 -5.87
N VAL A 68 -10.69 -29.78 -7.01
CA VAL A 68 -10.75 -28.32 -7.06
C VAL A 68 -12.00 -27.88 -7.82
N GLN A 69 -12.75 -26.96 -7.24
CA GLN A 69 -13.92 -26.40 -7.93
C GLN A 69 -13.49 -25.69 -9.23
N PRO A 70 -14.15 -25.94 -10.38
CA PRO A 70 -13.75 -25.35 -11.67
C PRO A 70 -13.63 -23.83 -11.64
N GLY A 71 -14.50 -23.12 -10.88
CA GLY A 71 -14.43 -21.68 -10.68
C GLY A 71 -13.12 -21.22 -10.01
N GLN A 72 -12.62 -21.97 -9.04
CA GLN A 72 -11.37 -21.65 -8.35
C GLN A 72 -10.15 -21.84 -9.27
N GLN A 73 -10.19 -22.83 -10.18
CA GLN A 73 -9.14 -23.02 -11.18
C GLN A 73 -9.05 -21.82 -12.14
N ILE A 74 -10.18 -21.29 -12.59
CA ILE A 74 -10.23 -20.12 -13.47
C ILE A 74 -9.68 -18.88 -12.73
N ILE A 75 -10.08 -18.68 -11.48
CA ILE A 75 -9.56 -17.57 -10.66
C ILE A 75 -8.03 -17.66 -10.54
N LYS A 76 -7.50 -18.86 -10.32
CA LYS A 76 -6.05 -19.07 -10.26
C LYS A 76 -5.39 -18.74 -11.60
N ILE A 77 -5.91 -19.21 -12.73
CA ILE A 77 -5.38 -18.88 -14.06
C ILE A 77 -5.35 -17.37 -14.28
N VAL A 78 -6.43 -16.67 -13.92
CA VAL A 78 -6.48 -15.19 -14.04
C VAL A 78 -5.46 -14.51 -13.14
N SER A 79 -5.28 -15.01 -11.91
CA SER A 79 -4.28 -14.50 -10.97
C SER A 79 -2.86 -14.69 -11.52
N ASP A 80 -2.57 -15.87 -12.03
CA ASP A 80 -1.25 -16.20 -12.57
C ASP A 80 -0.96 -15.34 -13.82
N GLU A 81 -1.92 -15.13 -14.71
CA GLU A 81 -1.78 -14.27 -15.90
C GLU A 81 -1.62 -12.79 -15.54
N LEU A 82 -2.38 -12.28 -14.57
CA LEU A 82 -2.21 -10.92 -14.08
C LEU A 82 -0.82 -10.73 -13.47
N THR A 83 -0.37 -11.70 -12.67
CA THR A 83 0.97 -11.68 -12.07
C THR A 83 2.05 -11.72 -13.13
N GLU A 84 1.90 -12.55 -14.18
CA GLU A 84 2.83 -12.63 -15.31
C GLU A 84 2.95 -11.28 -16.04
N ILE A 85 1.82 -10.60 -16.28
CA ILE A 85 1.80 -9.27 -16.91
C ILE A 85 2.45 -8.21 -16.02
N LEU A 86 2.15 -8.21 -14.73
CA LEU A 86 2.71 -7.26 -13.78
C LEU A 86 4.20 -7.50 -13.48
N GLY A 87 4.67 -8.72 -13.73
CA GLY A 87 6.01 -9.21 -13.44
C GLY A 87 5.97 -10.30 -12.37
N THR A 88 6.85 -11.30 -12.50
CA THR A 88 6.86 -12.47 -11.60
C THR A 88 7.52 -12.19 -10.25
N GLN A 89 8.32 -11.13 -10.14
CA GLN A 89 9.05 -10.78 -8.92
C GLN A 89 9.12 -9.26 -8.75
N SER A 90 9.28 -8.81 -7.51
CA SER A 90 9.68 -7.43 -7.21
C SER A 90 11.06 -7.17 -7.80
N SER A 91 11.23 -6.00 -8.39
CA SER A 91 12.49 -5.65 -9.05
C SER A 91 13.31 -4.75 -8.15
N GLU A 92 14.51 -5.18 -7.79
CA GLU A 92 15.43 -4.42 -6.94
C GLU A 92 16.08 -3.25 -7.69
N LEU A 93 16.42 -2.20 -6.95
CA LEU A 93 17.19 -1.06 -7.46
C LEU A 93 18.64 -1.46 -7.75
N ASN A 94 19.23 -0.83 -8.75
CA ASN A 94 20.60 -1.11 -9.16
C ASN A 94 21.61 -0.19 -8.47
N PHE A 95 22.44 -0.75 -7.58
CA PHE A 95 23.46 -0.05 -6.80
C PHE A 95 24.90 -0.38 -7.24
N LYS A 96 25.16 -0.49 -8.54
CA LYS A 96 26.49 -0.90 -9.07
C LYS A 96 27.63 0.09 -8.79
N ASN A 97 27.32 1.38 -8.70
CA ASN A 97 28.33 2.44 -8.53
C ASN A 97 28.17 3.14 -7.19
N LYS A 98 29.18 3.91 -6.78
CA LYS A 98 29.13 4.78 -5.60
C LYS A 98 29.66 6.17 -5.96
N PRO A 99 28.79 7.21 -5.99
CA PRO A 99 27.34 7.14 -5.81
C PRO A 99 26.65 6.40 -6.97
N SER A 100 25.59 5.68 -6.68
CA SER A 100 24.65 5.23 -7.69
C SER A 100 23.74 6.39 -8.06
N ILE A 101 23.67 6.74 -9.33
CA ILE A 101 22.91 7.89 -9.81
C ILE A 101 21.52 7.41 -10.24
N PHE A 102 20.49 8.03 -9.66
CA PHE A 102 19.09 7.81 -10.00
C PHE A 102 18.53 9.06 -10.66
N LEU A 103 18.06 8.93 -11.87
CA LEU A 103 17.41 10.01 -12.61
C LEU A 103 15.90 9.87 -12.50
N MET A 104 15.24 10.94 -12.05
CA MET A 104 13.80 10.96 -11.87
C MET A 104 13.15 11.82 -12.95
N CYS A 105 12.35 11.21 -13.81
CA CYS A 105 11.67 11.91 -14.89
C CYS A 105 10.12 11.72 -14.80
N GLY A 106 9.37 12.49 -15.57
CA GLY A 106 7.91 12.43 -15.61
C GLY A 106 7.27 13.78 -15.87
N LEU A 107 5.96 13.76 -16.09
CA LEU A 107 5.19 14.97 -16.41
C LEU A 107 5.07 15.92 -15.21
N GLN A 108 4.67 17.15 -15.52
CA GLN A 108 4.31 18.13 -14.50
C GLN A 108 3.08 17.64 -13.72
N GLY A 109 3.15 17.73 -12.39
CA GLY A 109 2.06 17.28 -11.53
C GLY A 109 2.00 15.77 -11.30
N ALA A 110 2.87 14.96 -11.92
CA ALA A 110 2.92 13.51 -11.69
C ALA A 110 3.42 13.11 -10.30
N GLY A 111 3.80 14.04 -9.45
CA GLY A 111 4.28 13.73 -8.09
C GLY A 111 5.77 13.44 -8.00
N LYS A 112 6.61 13.85 -8.97
CA LYS A 112 8.07 13.60 -8.96
C LYS A 112 8.76 14.03 -7.66
N THR A 113 8.66 15.31 -7.32
CA THR A 113 9.34 15.88 -6.14
C THR A 113 9.00 15.14 -4.86
N THR A 114 7.72 14.80 -4.67
CA THR A 114 7.26 13.98 -3.54
C THR A 114 7.81 12.57 -3.60
N SER A 115 7.79 11.94 -4.78
CA SER A 115 8.32 10.57 -4.98
C SER A 115 9.83 10.51 -4.75
N ILE A 116 10.58 11.56 -5.08
CA ILE A 116 12.02 11.67 -4.80
C ILE A 116 12.26 11.65 -3.29
N ALA A 117 11.53 12.48 -2.53
CA ALA A 117 11.66 12.51 -1.09
C ALA A 117 11.30 11.15 -0.46
N LYS A 118 10.23 10.50 -0.93
CA LYS A 118 9.81 9.17 -0.48
C LYS A 118 10.83 8.09 -0.81
N LEU A 119 11.35 8.09 -2.03
CA LEU A 119 12.41 7.15 -2.45
C LEU A 119 13.68 7.34 -1.62
N ALA A 120 14.10 8.59 -1.39
CA ALA A 120 15.25 8.90 -0.57
C ALA A 120 15.06 8.41 0.88
N HIS A 121 13.89 8.68 1.47
CA HIS A 121 13.51 8.18 2.80
C HIS A 121 13.52 6.64 2.87
N TYR A 122 12.96 5.96 1.86
CA TYR A 122 13.02 4.50 1.75
C TYR A 122 14.47 3.99 1.69
N CYS A 123 15.31 4.61 0.86
CA CYS A 123 16.72 4.22 0.74
C CYS A 123 17.49 4.40 2.05
N GLN A 124 17.21 5.46 2.81
CA GLN A 124 17.83 5.69 4.12
C GLN A 124 17.37 4.70 5.18
N ASN A 125 16.06 4.53 5.34
CA ASN A 125 15.49 3.80 6.48
C ASN A 125 15.36 2.29 6.25
N SER A 126 15.09 1.87 5.01
CA SER A 126 14.91 0.45 4.69
C SER A 126 16.18 -0.19 4.14
N LEU A 127 17.03 0.57 3.42
CA LEU A 127 18.24 0.05 2.81
C LEU A 127 19.52 0.52 3.50
N ASN A 128 19.43 1.38 4.53
CA ASN A 128 20.56 1.97 5.25
C ASN A 128 21.59 2.63 4.31
N LYS A 129 21.12 3.38 3.29
CA LYS A 129 21.95 4.09 2.31
C LYS A 129 21.96 5.58 2.56
N SER A 130 23.13 6.21 2.45
CA SER A 130 23.25 7.67 2.44
C SER A 130 22.80 8.23 1.10
N VAL A 131 21.90 9.23 1.10
CA VAL A 131 21.30 9.80 -0.10
C VAL A 131 21.55 11.30 -0.19
N ALA A 132 21.97 11.75 -1.38
CA ALA A 132 22.02 13.15 -1.75
C ALA A 132 21.00 13.45 -2.85
N LEU A 133 20.38 14.63 -2.79
CA LEU A 133 19.40 15.12 -3.76
C LEU A 133 19.92 16.36 -4.46
N VAL A 134 19.60 16.51 -5.74
CA VAL A 134 19.76 17.75 -6.50
C VAL A 134 18.56 17.94 -7.42
N SER A 135 18.14 19.20 -7.62
CA SER A 135 17.12 19.51 -8.62
C SER A 135 17.74 20.27 -9.80
N THR A 136 17.35 19.87 -11.00
CA THR A 136 17.68 20.56 -12.25
C THR A 136 16.48 21.35 -12.81
N ASP A 137 15.36 21.44 -12.07
CA ASP A 137 14.15 22.19 -12.48
C ASP A 137 14.31 23.71 -12.28
N LEU A 138 15.21 24.32 -13.05
CA LEU A 138 15.54 25.74 -12.96
C LEU A 138 14.38 26.67 -13.34
N ARG A 139 13.42 26.17 -14.09
CA ARG A 139 12.27 26.96 -14.56
C ARG A 139 11.19 27.11 -13.45
N ARG A 140 11.31 26.32 -12.39
CA ARG A 140 10.38 26.33 -11.25
C ARG A 140 11.11 26.46 -9.91
N PRO A 141 11.55 27.67 -9.54
CA PRO A 141 12.27 27.88 -8.27
C PRO A 141 11.53 27.33 -7.05
N ALA A 142 10.18 27.41 -7.08
CA ALA A 142 9.35 26.84 -6.03
C ALA A 142 9.47 25.32 -5.91
N ALA A 143 9.75 24.60 -6.99
CA ALA A 143 9.95 23.15 -6.96
C ALA A 143 11.30 22.80 -6.29
N ILE A 144 12.36 23.57 -6.56
CA ILE A 144 13.66 23.45 -5.89
C ILE A 144 13.48 23.68 -4.39
N GLU A 145 12.80 24.75 -4.01
CA GLU A 145 12.54 25.09 -2.60
C GLU A 145 11.70 24.00 -1.92
N GLN A 146 10.68 23.48 -2.60
CA GLN A 146 9.88 22.37 -2.08
C GLN A 146 10.75 21.12 -1.80
N LEU A 147 11.62 20.75 -2.75
CA LEU A 147 12.52 19.61 -2.56
C LEU A 147 13.51 19.86 -1.42
N ARG A 148 14.02 21.09 -1.28
CA ARG A 148 14.88 21.50 -0.16
C ARG A 148 14.18 21.34 1.19
N ILE A 149 12.95 21.84 1.32
CA ILE A 149 12.16 21.74 2.55
C ILE A 149 11.90 20.28 2.89
N LEU A 150 11.50 19.45 1.90
CA LEU A 150 11.27 18.03 2.09
C LEU A 150 12.55 17.30 2.53
N SER A 151 13.69 17.64 1.94
CA SER A 151 14.98 17.05 2.31
C SER A 151 15.37 17.40 3.75
N GLN A 152 15.25 18.66 4.14
CA GLN A 152 15.55 19.11 5.49
C GLN A 152 14.65 18.44 6.54
N LYS A 153 13.33 18.37 6.26
CA LYS A 153 12.36 17.71 7.16
C LYS A 153 12.70 16.24 7.41
N ASN A 154 13.32 15.58 6.45
CA ASN A 154 13.60 14.15 6.51
C ASN A 154 15.10 13.82 6.68
N ASN A 155 15.93 14.81 7.04
CA ASN A 155 17.38 14.66 7.22
C ASN A 155 18.09 14.06 6.00
N ILE A 156 17.66 14.45 4.79
CA ILE A 156 18.28 14.04 3.53
C ILE A 156 19.20 15.16 3.06
N GLN A 157 20.40 14.82 2.59
CA GLN A 157 21.35 15.78 2.09
C GLN A 157 20.84 16.41 0.78
N PHE A 158 20.72 17.73 0.73
CA PHE A 158 20.39 18.49 -0.46
C PHE A 158 21.61 19.24 -1.00
N ILE A 159 21.89 19.09 -2.30
CA ILE A 159 22.97 19.77 -3.00
C ILE A 159 22.37 20.97 -3.75
N GLU A 160 22.84 22.16 -3.40
CA GLU A 160 22.36 23.40 -4.03
C GLU A 160 22.81 23.50 -5.49
N PRO A 161 21.90 23.89 -6.42
CA PRO A 161 22.27 24.17 -7.80
C PRO A 161 23.24 25.37 -7.87
N VAL A 162 24.42 25.19 -8.48
CA VAL A 162 25.49 26.22 -8.48
C VAL A 162 25.25 27.38 -9.44
N ASN A 163 24.45 27.18 -10.50
CA ASN A 163 24.14 28.21 -11.50
C ASN A 163 22.91 27.79 -12.34
N GLN A 164 22.65 28.50 -13.45
CA GLN A 164 21.55 28.19 -14.37
C GLN A 164 21.93 27.23 -15.50
N ASN A 165 23.08 26.57 -15.44
CA ASN A 165 23.55 25.64 -16.45
C ASN A 165 23.40 24.19 -15.97
N ILE A 166 22.51 23.44 -16.59
CA ILE A 166 22.19 22.06 -16.22
C ILE A 166 23.44 21.17 -16.19
N LYS A 167 24.33 21.29 -17.19
CA LYS A 167 25.58 20.50 -17.23
C LYS A 167 26.46 20.77 -16.01
N ALA A 168 26.57 22.06 -15.63
CA ALA A 168 27.36 22.44 -14.46
C ALA A 168 26.72 21.93 -13.16
N ILE A 169 25.39 21.99 -13.05
CA ILE A 169 24.65 21.47 -11.87
C ILE A 169 24.87 19.98 -11.73
N VAL A 170 24.69 19.19 -12.79
CA VAL A 170 24.84 17.73 -12.73
C VAL A 170 26.28 17.34 -12.37
N ASN A 171 27.28 17.95 -13.01
CA ASN A 171 28.69 17.67 -12.71
C ASN A 171 29.04 18.04 -11.26
N ASN A 172 28.62 19.23 -10.80
CA ASN A 172 28.81 19.63 -9.40
C ASN A 172 28.11 18.68 -8.44
N ALA A 173 26.89 18.26 -8.74
CA ALA A 173 26.15 17.32 -7.90
C ALA A 173 26.88 15.99 -7.75
N ILE A 174 27.42 15.44 -8.83
CA ILE A 174 28.24 14.22 -8.82
C ILE A 174 29.50 14.43 -7.97
N GLU A 175 30.21 15.55 -8.17
CA GLU A 175 31.41 15.87 -7.39
C GLU A 175 31.11 16.03 -5.89
N GLN A 176 30.07 16.79 -5.52
CA GLN A 176 29.67 16.98 -4.15
C GLN A 176 29.19 15.68 -3.50
N SER A 177 28.42 14.87 -4.22
CA SER A 177 27.98 13.56 -3.74
C SER A 177 29.15 12.63 -3.45
N ASN A 178 30.21 12.67 -4.25
CA ASN A 178 31.47 11.94 -4.00
C ASN A 178 32.17 12.46 -2.73
N LYS A 179 32.26 13.79 -2.56
CA LYS A 179 32.87 14.41 -1.36
C LYS A 179 32.09 14.07 -0.08
N LEU A 180 30.78 14.00 -0.16
CA LEU A 180 29.87 13.62 0.92
C LEU A 180 29.85 12.10 1.18
N LEU A 181 30.54 11.31 0.36
CA LEU A 181 30.53 9.84 0.41
C LEU A 181 29.12 9.24 0.33
N SER A 182 28.21 9.91 -0.39
CA SER A 182 26.85 9.44 -0.55
C SER A 182 26.82 8.12 -1.34
N ASP A 183 25.96 7.19 -0.91
CA ASP A 183 25.75 5.93 -1.63
C ASP A 183 24.90 6.16 -2.89
N ILE A 184 23.99 7.13 -2.83
CA ILE A 184 23.01 7.42 -3.89
C ILE A 184 22.96 8.93 -4.13
N LEU A 185 22.91 9.31 -5.42
CA LEU A 185 22.56 10.66 -5.87
C LEU A 185 21.26 10.59 -6.68
N ILE A 186 20.20 11.25 -6.20
CA ILE A 186 18.95 11.35 -6.93
C ILE A 186 18.86 12.72 -7.60
N ILE A 187 18.66 12.74 -8.92
CA ILE A 187 18.55 13.94 -9.75
C ILE A 187 17.07 14.14 -10.11
N ASP A 188 16.48 15.23 -9.63
CA ASP A 188 15.15 15.70 -10.03
C ASP A 188 15.24 16.46 -11.35
N THR A 189 14.36 16.13 -12.30
CA THR A 189 14.29 16.81 -13.60
C THR A 189 13.04 17.67 -13.72
N SER A 190 13.09 18.65 -14.63
CA SER A 190 11.94 19.49 -14.97
C SER A 190 10.74 18.64 -15.36
N GLY A 191 9.56 18.94 -14.81
CA GLY A 191 8.32 18.31 -15.21
C GLY A 191 7.54 19.18 -16.18
N ARG A 192 7.20 18.64 -17.38
CA ARG A 192 6.38 19.39 -18.36
C ARG A 192 5.35 18.53 -19.07
N ILE A 193 4.56 19.22 -19.90
CA ILE A 193 3.51 18.62 -20.74
C ILE A 193 4.19 17.78 -21.85
N SER A 194 3.65 16.66 -22.17
CA SER A 194 4.19 15.45 -22.81
C SER A 194 4.95 15.56 -24.14
N THR A 195 4.96 16.69 -24.82
CA THR A 195 5.49 16.82 -26.21
C THR A 195 6.49 17.95 -26.40
N ASP A 196 7.05 18.48 -25.32
CA ASP A 196 8.03 19.57 -25.39
C ASP A 196 9.41 18.98 -25.76
N GLU A 197 9.82 19.16 -27.02
CA GLU A 197 11.11 18.69 -27.56
C GLU A 197 12.31 19.24 -26.76
N GLU A 198 12.18 20.46 -26.23
CA GLU A 198 13.19 21.10 -25.41
C GLU A 198 13.41 20.35 -24.10
N LEU A 199 12.33 19.84 -23.48
CA LEU A 199 12.40 19.02 -22.28
C LEU A 199 13.08 17.68 -22.55
N LEU A 200 12.73 17.03 -23.66
CA LEU A 200 13.32 15.76 -24.04
C LEU A 200 14.82 15.91 -24.32
N LEU A 201 15.23 17.03 -24.94
CA LEU A 201 16.65 17.34 -25.16
C LEU A 201 17.39 17.61 -23.84
N GLU A 202 16.73 18.31 -22.90
CA GLU A 202 17.26 18.54 -21.56
C GLU A 202 17.46 17.22 -20.80
N LEU A 203 16.45 16.34 -20.80
CA LEU A 203 16.51 15.01 -20.20
C LEU A 203 17.64 14.17 -20.79
N LYS A 204 17.77 14.17 -22.14
CA LYS A 204 18.86 13.48 -22.83
C LYS A 204 20.22 14.02 -22.39
N THR A 205 20.35 15.32 -22.27
CA THR A 205 21.60 15.96 -21.83
C THR A 205 21.97 15.53 -20.41
N ILE A 206 21.01 15.50 -19.49
CA ILE A 206 21.23 15.05 -18.12
C ILE A 206 21.61 13.57 -18.11
N HIS A 207 20.88 12.73 -18.86
CA HIS A 207 21.13 11.30 -18.96
C HIS A 207 22.54 10.99 -19.48
N ASP A 208 22.97 11.68 -20.55
CA ASP A 208 24.28 11.46 -21.18
C ASP A 208 25.45 11.84 -20.24
N ILE A 209 25.27 12.87 -19.41
CA ILE A 209 26.28 13.31 -18.43
C ILE A 209 26.27 12.40 -17.20
N ALA A 210 25.09 12.17 -16.62
CA ALA A 210 24.92 11.45 -15.35
C ALA A 210 25.15 9.95 -15.51
N LYS A 211 24.85 9.36 -16.69
CA LYS A 211 24.89 7.91 -16.95
C LYS A 211 24.22 7.12 -15.81
N PRO A 212 22.94 7.37 -15.54
CA PRO A 212 22.27 6.86 -14.36
C PRO A 212 22.20 5.33 -14.36
N GLN A 213 22.29 4.72 -13.18
CA GLN A 213 22.04 3.31 -12.96
C GLN A 213 20.53 3.01 -12.95
N GLU A 214 19.76 3.98 -12.50
CA GLU A 214 18.30 3.94 -12.58
C GLU A 214 17.77 5.22 -13.22
N ASN A 215 16.94 5.05 -14.25
CA ASN A 215 16.19 6.11 -14.88
C ASN A 215 14.70 5.79 -14.69
N LEU A 216 14.09 6.42 -13.67
CA LEU A 216 12.76 6.08 -13.18
C LEU A 216 11.73 7.10 -13.67
N LEU A 217 10.73 6.63 -14.40
CA LEU A 217 9.61 7.46 -14.80
C LEU A 217 8.51 7.44 -13.75
N VAL A 218 8.19 8.63 -13.24
CA VAL A 218 7.07 8.82 -12.32
C VAL A 218 5.80 9.01 -13.14
N LEU A 219 4.86 8.07 -12.98
CA LEU A 219 3.58 8.04 -13.67
C LEU A 219 2.43 8.28 -12.68
N ASP A 220 1.56 9.20 -13.05
CA ASP A 220 0.30 9.39 -12.34
C ASP A 220 -0.71 8.31 -12.80
N SER A 221 -1.22 7.52 -11.88
CA SER A 221 -2.19 6.46 -12.21
C SER A 221 -3.49 7.00 -12.81
N MET A 222 -3.81 8.27 -12.54
CA MET A 222 -5.02 8.93 -13.08
C MET A 222 -4.90 9.34 -14.56
N MET A 223 -3.72 9.24 -15.17
CA MET A 223 -3.51 9.62 -16.58
C MET A 223 -4.23 8.71 -17.58
N GLY A 224 -4.66 7.52 -17.16
CA GLY A 224 -5.30 6.56 -18.05
C GLY A 224 -4.40 6.15 -19.21
N GLN A 225 -4.97 5.96 -20.39
CA GLN A 225 -4.24 5.50 -21.57
C GLN A 225 -3.21 6.52 -22.12
N GLN A 226 -3.33 7.81 -21.76
CA GLN A 226 -2.35 8.82 -22.16
C GLN A 226 -0.95 8.54 -21.59
N ALA A 227 -0.85 7.82 -20.48
CA ALA A 227 0.42 7.42 -19.90
C ALA A 227 1.30 6.63 -20.89
N LEU A 228 0.71 5.86 -21.82
CA LEU A 228 1.45 5.03 -22.76
C LEU A 228 2.28 5.86 -23.75
N SER A 229 1.71 6.93 -24.31
CA SER A 229 2.44 7.82 -25.22
C SER A 229 3.56 8.57 -24.49
N VAL A 230 3.35 8.90 -23.22
CA VAL A 230 4.38 9.51 -22.36
C VAL A 230 5.53 8.53 -22.14
N VAL A 231 5.23 7.28 -21.78
CA VAL A 231 6.23 6.24 -21.58
C VAL A 231 7.08 6.03 -22.84
N GLU A 232 6.45 5.95 -24.03
CA GLU A 232 7.16 5.79 -25.30
C GLU A 232 8.09 6.98 -25.58
N SER A 233 7.61 8.20 -25.39
CA SER A 233 8.37 9.42 -25.60
C SER A 233 9.60 9.51 -24.69
N PHE A 234 9.42 9.24 -23.39
CA PHE A 234 10.54 9.26 -22.44
C PHE A 234 11.53 8.12 -22.70
N ASN A 235 11.05 6.92 -22.98
CA ASN A 235 11.90 5.74 -23.18
C ASN A 235 12.74 5.86 -24.48
N SER A 236 12.21 6.50 -25.52
CA SER A 236 12.96 6.75 -26.77
C SER A 236 14.05 7.80 -26.60
N THR A 237 13.89 8.73 -25.66
CA THR A 237 14.83 9.83 -25.41
C THR A 237 15.95 9.44 -24.44
N ALA A 238 15.58 8.83 -23.33
CA ALA A 238 16.50 8.34 -22.31
C ALA A 238 15.98 6.98 -21.83
N PRO A 239 16.72 5.89 -22.08
CA PRO A 239 16.26 4.54 -21.73
C PRO A 239 15.83 4.42 -20.28
N LEU A 240 14.58 4.05 -20.07
CA LEU A 240 13.99 3.89 -18.75
C LEU A 240 14.41 2.54 -18.14
N THR A 241 14.53 2.49 -16.82
CA THR A 241 14.81 1.24 -16.07
C THR A 241 13.61 0.77 -15.26
N GLY A 242 12.60 1.60 -15.09
CA GLY A 242 11.38 1.25 -14.36
C GLY A 242 10.46 2.42 -14.09
N PHE A 243 9.37 2.13 -13.41
CA PHE A 243 8.32 3.09 -13.08
C PHE A 243 8.11 3.26 -11.58
N ILE A 244 7.69 4.46 -11.20
CA ILE A 244 7.08 4.75 -9.91
C ILE A 244 5.65 5.23 -10.19
N LEU A 245 4.67 4.54 -9.60
CA LEU A 245 3.26 4.93 -9.72
C LEU A 245 2.88 5.85 -8.57
N THR A 246 2.18 6.94 -8.87
CA THR A 246 1.66 7.88 -7.86
C THR A 246 0.14 7.88 -7.87
N ARG A 247 -0.45 8.38 -6.78
CA ARG A 247 -1.90 8.53 -6.60
C ARG A 247 -2.69 7.25 -6.78
N LEU A 248 -2.10 6.11 -6.47
CA LEU A 248 -2.79 4.83 -6.58
C LEU A 248 -3.92 4.70 -5.55
N ASP A 249 -3.86 5.48 -4.47
CA ASP A 249 -4.91 5.66 -3.46
C ASP A 249 -6.13 6.41 -4.00
N ALA A 250 -5.92 7.39 -4.89
CA ALA A 250 -6.97 8.19 -5.50
C ALA A 250 -7.54 7.55 -6.78
N ASP A 251 -6.81 6.61 -7.40
CA ASP A 251 -7.27 5.95 -8.63
C ASP A 251 -7.95 4.60 -8.32
N PRO A 252 -9.28 4.52 -8.49
CA PRO A 252 -10.00 3.28 -8.33
C PRO A 252 -9.78 2.30 -9.50
N ARG A 253 -9.10 2.71 -10.58
CA ARG A 253 -8.99 1.97 -11.84
C ARG A 253 -7.71 1.18 -11.99
N GLY A 254 -6.54 1.79 -11.74
CA GLY A 254 -5.22 1.12 -11.71
C GLY A 254 -4.74 0.46 -13.01
N GLY A 255 -5.46 0.62 -14.11
CA GLY A 255 -5.16 -0.04 -15.39
C GLY A 255 -3.90 0.47 -16.09
N VAL A 256 -3.45 1.67 -15.72
CA VAL A 256 -2.20 2.25 -16.22
C VAL A 256 -1.00 1.36 -15.90
N ALA A 257 -0.97 0.79 -14.68
CA ALA A 257 0.11 -0.11 -14.26
C ALA A 257 0.25 -1.32 -15.19
N LEU A 258 -0.88 -2.00 -15.45
CA LEU A 258 -0.94 -3.14 -16.37
C LEU A 258 -0.50 -2.75 -17.78
N SER A 259 -1.02 -1.63 -18.28
CA SER A 259 -0.78 -1.19 -19.65
C SER A 259 0.67 -0.76 -19.89
N ALA A 260 1.24 0.04 -18.97
CA ALA A 260 2.63 0.51 -19.06
C ALA A 260 3.61 -0.65 -18.95
N LYS A 261 3.40 -1.56 -18.00
CA LYS A 261 4.24 -2.76 -17.82
C LYS A 261 4.18 -3.68 -19.04
N TYR A 262 2.98 -3.97 -19.54
CA TYR A 262 2.80 -4.86 -20.70
C TYR A 262 3.46 -4.31 -21.95
N GLN A 263 3.32 -3.01 -22.22
CA GLN A 263 3.84 -2.38 -23.44
C GLN A 263 5.35 -2.29 -23.46
N THR A 264 5.99 -2.04 -22.33
CA THR A 264 7.43 -1.77 -22.25
C THR A 264 8.25 -2.95 -21.74
N GLY A 265 7.64 -3.87 -21.02
CA GLY A 265 8.36 -4.90 -20.28
C GLY A 265 9.12 -4.37 -19.04
N LEU A 266 9.16 -3.04 -18.82
CA LEU A 266 9.91 -2.43 -17.73
C LEU A 266 9.22 -2.67 -16.37
N PRO A 267 9.98 -2.88 -15.29
CA PRO A 267 9.40 -3.15 -13.98
C PRO A 267 8.75 -1.90 -13.37
N ILE A 268 7.65 -2.10 -12.66
CA ILE A 268 7.18 -1.14 -11.69
C ILE A 268 7.98 -1.39 -10.42
N ARG A 269 8.70 -0.36 -9.92
CA ARG A 269 9.57 -0.48 -8.74
C ARG A 269 8.81 -0.17 -7.46
N PHE A 270 8.08 0.94 -7.48
CA PHE A 270 7.39 1.47 -6.30
C PHE A 270 6.03 2.05 -6.67
N PHE A 271 5.20 2.21 -5.65
CA PHE A 271 3.99 2.99 -5.75
C PHE A 271 3.75 3.83 -4.50
N GLY A 272 3.14 5.02 -4.70
CA GLY A 272 2.67 5.89 -3.63
C GLY A 272 1.22 5.56 -3.28
N SER A 273 0.99 5.26 -2.01
CA SER A 273 -0.33 4.86 -1.47
C SER A 273 -0.99 5.96 -0.63
N GLY A 274 -0.45 7.19 -0.63
CA GLY A 274 -0.97 8.32 0.12
C GLY A 274 -0.03 9.52 0.09
N GLU A 275 -0.28 10.51 0.94
CA GLU A 275 0.47 11.79 0.96
C GLU A 275 1.68 11.77 1.90
N ASN A 276 1.68 10.94 2.95
CA ASN A 276 2.77 10.89 3.91
C ASN A 276 4.05 10.33 3.29
N ILE A 277 5.20 10.68 3.89
CA ILE A 277 6.51 10.21 3.42
C ILE A 277 6.64 8.69 3.49
N GLU A 278 5.95 8.06 4.41
CA GLU A 278 5.93 6.62 4.65
C GLU A 278 4.98 5.87 3.70
N ASP A 279 4.05 6.59 3.03
CA ASP A 279 3.11 6.01 2.07
C ASP A 279 3.80 5.72 0.73
N PHE A 280 4.84 4.86 0.78
CA PHE A 280 5.65 4.47 -0.36
C PHE A 280 6.04 3.00 -0.23
N GLU A 281 5.56 2.19 -1.13
CA GLU A 281 5.67 0.74 -1.05
C GLU A 281 6.40 0.16 -2.26
N VAL A 282 7.18 -0.89 -2.03
CA VAL A 282 7.76 -1.70 -3.12
C VAL A 282 6.62 -2.37 -3.88
N PHE A 283 6.70 -2.39 -5.20
CA PHE A 283 5.70 -3.03 -6.04
C PHE A 283 5.89 -4.55 -6.03
N HIS A 284 4.92 -5.25 -5.47
CA HIS A 284 4.86 -6.72 -5.46
C HIS A 284 3.76 -7.21 -6.42
N PRO A 285 4.11 -7.75 -7.60
CA PRO A 285 3.15 -8.16 -8.62
C PRO A 285 2.04 -9.08 -8.11
N GLU A 286 2.40 -10.12 -7.36
CA GLU A 286 1.44 -11.09 -6.80
C GLU A 286 0.43 -10.43 -5.85
N ARG A 287 0.89 -9.49 -5.00
CA ARG A 287 0.00 -8.76 -4.07
C ARG A 287 -0.97 -7.87 -4.82
N ILE A 288 -0.50 -7.19 -5.87
CA ILE A 288 -1.36 -6.33 -6.70
C ILE A 288 -2.36 -7.18 -7.49
N ALA A 289 -1.94 -8.30 -8.07
CA ALA A 289 -2.84 -9.24 -8.73
C ALA A 289 -3.92 -9.75 -7.76
N SER A 290 -3.54 -10.16 -6.54
CA SER A 290 -4.46 -10.60 -5.49
C SER A 290 -5.43 -9.49 -5.07
N ARG A 291 -4.98 -8.24 -4.97
CA ARG A 291 -5.84 -7.08 -4.69
C ARG A 291 -6.86 -6.83 -5.81
N ILE A 292 -6.43 -6.89 -7.08
CA ILE A 292 -7.32 -6.76 -8.25
C ILE A 292 -8.43 -7.81 -8.21
N LEU A 293 -8.11 -9.04 -7.81
CA LEU A 293 -9.06 -10.15 -7.72
C LEU A 293 -9.92 -10.16 -6.46
N GLY A 294 -9.73 -9.21 -5.54
CA GLY A 294 -10.45 -9.15 -4.28
C GLY A 294 -10.09 -10.25 -3.28
N MET A 295 -8.96 -10.91 -3.47
CA MET A 295 -8.47 -11.96 -2.57
C MET A 295 -7.80 -11.39 -1.31
N GLY A 296 -7.65 -10.07 -1.24
CA GLY A 296 -6.99 -9.37 -0.14
C GLY A 296 -5.46 -9.46 -0.21
N ASP A 297 -4.82 -8.70 0.64
CA ASP A 297 -3.36 -8.71 0.80
C ASP A 297 -3.00 -9.06 2.24
N VAL A 298 -3.13 -10.34 2.56
CA VAL A 298 -2.86 -10.87 3.91
C VAL A 298 -1.38 -10.70 4.26
N VAL A 299 -0.48 -10.80 3.29
CA VAL A 299 0.98 -10.68 3.52
C VAL A 299 1.35 -9.25 3.92
N SER A 300 0.87 -8.24 3.17
CA SER A 300 1.11 -6.83 3.55
C SER A 300 0.50 -6.48 4.90
N LEU A 301 -0.64 -7.06 5.25
CA LEU A 301 -1.25 -6.87 6.57
C LEU A 301 -0.37 -7.43 7.69
N VAL A 302 0.19 -8.63 7.50
CA VAL A 302 1.10 -9.26 8.46
C VAL A 302 2.41 -8.47 8.56
N GLU A 303 2.99 -8.02 7.45
CA GLU A 303 4.22 -7.22 7.45
C GLU A 303 4.03 -5.84 8.10
N LYS A 304 2.89 -5.15 7.83
CA LYS A 304 2.56 -3.90 8.53
C LYS A 304 2.37 -4.17 10.02
N ALA A 305 1.64 -5.21 10.38
CA ALA A 305 1.51 -5.60 11.77
C ALA A 305 2.86 -5.90 12.43
N GLN A 306 3.77 -6.59 11.75
CA GLN A 306 5.12 -6.87 12.27
C GLN A 306 5.99 -5.62 12.42
N LYS A 307 5.88 -4.62 11.52
CA LYS A 307 6.61 -3.35 11.63
C LYS A 307 6.07 -2.44 12.73
N ASP A 308 4.76 -2.46 12.94
CA ASP A 308 4.07 -1.60 13.91
C ASP A 308 4.06 -2.20 15.32
N PHE A 309 4.34 -3.50 15.45
CA PHE A 309 4.44 -4.20 16.73
C PHE A 309 5.91 -4.50 17.05
N ASP A 310 6.42 -3.89 18.12
CA ASP A 310 7.68 -4.30 18.73
C ASP A 310 7.52 -5.74 19.26
N GLU A 311 8.36 -6.69 18.80
CA GLU A 311 8.29 -8.11 19.21
C GLU A 311 8.24 -8.26 20.74
N LYS A 312 8.97 -7.42 21.47
CA LYS A 312 8.97 -7.37 22.93
C LYS A 312 7.63 -6.92 23.53
N GLU A 313 6.89 -6.03 22.82
CA GLU A 313 5.56 -5.63 23.26
C GLU A 313 4.52 -6.74 23.03
N MET A 314 4.64 -7.50 21.93
CA MET A 314 3.78 -8.66 21.65
C MET A 314 4.00 -9.78 22.67
N GLU A 315 5.25 -10.13 23.01
CA GLU A 315 5.55 -11.12 24.07
C GLU A 315 5.05 -10.65 25.42
N SER A 316 5.16 -9.36 25.74
CA SER A 316 4.66 -8.79 27.00
C SER A 316 3.13 -8.83 27.06
N LEU A 317 2.42 -8.51 25.98
CA LEU A 317 0.97 -8.61 25.88
C LEU A 317 0.49 -10.07 25.99
N GLN A 318 1.18 -10.98 25.32
CA GLN A 318 0.87 -12.41 25.36
C GLN A 318 1.10 -12.99 26.77
N SER A 319 2.17 -12.61 27.45
CA SER A 319 2.45 -13.01 28.83
C SER A 319 1.45 -12.40 29.84
N GLN A 320 1.04 -11.15 29.65
CA GLN A 320 0.02 -10.48 30.45
C GLN A 320 -1.38 -11.07 30.21
N MET A 321 -1.72 -11.43 28.96
CA MET A 321 -2.95 -12.16 28.63
C MET A 321 -2.99 -13.53 29.30
N LEU A 322 -1.86 -14.26 29.33
CA LEU A 322 -1.74 -15.56 29.97
C LEU A 322 -1.76 -15.46 31.51
N SER A 323 -1.30 -14.34 32.07
CA SER A 323 -1.31 -14.12 33.55
C SER A 323 -2.66 -13.70 34.12
N GLY A 324 -3.67 -13.42 33.28
CA GLY A 324 -5.01 -13.00 33.71
C GLY A 324 -5.10 -11.61 34.37
N LYS A 325 -4.06 -10.80 34.27
CA LYS A 325 -3.94 -9.46 34.89
C LYS A 325 -4.29 -8.32 33.92
N PHE A 326 -5.27 -8.54 33.03
CA PHE A 326 -5.73 -7.50 32.09
C PHE A 326 -6.40 -6.32 32.85
N ASN A 327 -5.92 -5.09 32.58
CA ASN A 327 -6.36 -3.86 33.23
C ASN A 327 -6.62 -2.72 32.22
N MET A 328 -7.06 -1.53 32.72
CA MET A 328 -7.38 -0.39 31.84
C MET A 328 -6.17 0.20 31.11
N ASN A 329 -4.93 0.04 31.62
CA ASN A 329 -3.74 0.48 30.89
C ASN A 329 -3.50 -0.38 29.66
N ASP A 330 -3.82 -1.67 29.73
CA ASP A 330 -3.69 -2.58 28.58
C ASP A 330 -4.73 -2.24 27.52
N LEU A 331 -5.95 -1.91 27.93
CA LEU A 331 -6.99 -1.43 27.02
C LEU A 331 -6.61 -0.08 26.37
N LEU A 332 -5.99 0.83 27.14
CA LEU A 332 -5.49 2.11 26.64
C LEU A 332 -4.41 1.90 25.57
N LYS A 333 -3.48 0.96 25.80
CA LYS A 333 -2.45 0.60 24.81
C LYS A 333 -3.08 0.07 23.53
N GLN A 334 -4.06 -0.84 23.63
CA GLN A 334 -4.78 -1.37 22.48
C GLN A 334 -5.45 -0.26 21.65
N PHE A 335 -6.19 0.65 22.29
CA PHE A 335 -6.83 1.77 21.59
C PHE A 335 -5.81 2.72 20.95
N SER A 336 -4.69 2.98 21.62
CA SER A 336 -3.62 3.83 21.10
C SER A 336 -2.94 3.19 19.89
N GLN A 337 -2.74 1.87 19.88
CA GLN A 337 -2.23 1.10 18.76
C GLN A 337 -3.22 1.09 17.59
N MET A 338 -4.51 0.83 17.86
CA MET A 338 -5.57 0.92 16.83
C MET A 338 -5.59 2.30 16.16
N LYS A 339 -5.41 3.38 16.94
CA LYS A 339 -5.33 4.73 16.39
C LYS A 339 -4.11 4.95 15.50
N LYS A 340 -2.93 4.45 15.91
CA LYS A 340 -1.69 4.50 15.10
C LYS A 340 -1.79 3.73 13.78
N MET A 341 -2.56 2.64 13.75
CA MET A 341 -2.80 1.81 12.54
C MET A 341 -3.82 2.43 11.56
N GLY A 342 -4.16 3.72 11.71
CA GLY A 342 -5.16 4.38 10.85
C GLY A 342 -6.62 4.11 11.25
N GLY A 343 -6.85 3.76 12.52
CA GLY A 343 -8.19 3.46 13.05
C GLY A 343 -8.78 2.16 12.50
N MET A 344 -10.09 2.00 12.67
CA MET A 344 -10.81 0.82 12.16
C MET A 344 -10.83 0.79 10.61
N SER A 345 -10.85 1.94 9.95
CA SER A 345 -10.87 2.02 8.49
C SER A 345 -9.55 1.53 7.87
N GLY A 346 -8.41 1.80 8.51
CA GLY A 346 -7.10 1.28 8.09
C GLY A 346 -6.99 -0.24 8.17
N LEU A 347 -7.51 -0.85 9.25
CA LEU A 347 -7.55 -2.30 9.42
C LEU A 347 -8.49 -2.98 8.40
N MET A 348 -9.64 -2.35 8.12
CA MET A 348 -10.66 -2.92 7.23
C MET A 348 -10.27 -2.85 5.75
N SER A 349 -9.47 -1.87 5.34
CA SER A 349 -9.01 -1.75 3.93
C SER A 349 -8.16 -2.94 3.46
N HIS A 350 -7.63 -3.73 4.39
CA HIS A 350 -6.75 -4.87 4.11
C HIS A 350 -7.37 -6.25 4.34
N MET A 351 -8.60 -6.33 4.89
CA MET A 351 -9.26 -7.63 5.15
C MET A 351 -10.12 -8.09 3.98
N PRO A 352 -10.01 -9.35 3.53
CA PRO A 352 -10.86 -9.90 2.47
C PRO A 352 -12.31 -10.09 2.96
N GLY A 353 -13.28 -9.75 2.11
CA GLY A 353 -14.71 -10.02 2.36
C GLY A 353 -15.48 -8.99 3.19
N VAL A 354 -14.89 -7.84 3.52
CA VAL A 354 -15.47 -6.83 4.45
C VAL A 354 -16.52 -5.93 3.79
N SER A 355 -16.71 -6.01 2.47
CA SER A 355 -17.74 -5.21 1.76
C SER A 355 -19.14 -5.36 2.34
N LYS A 356 -19.51 -6.56 2.86
CA LYS A 356 -20.79 -6.79 3.54
C LYS A 356 -20.86 -6.13 4.93
N ILE A 357 -19.74 -6.00 5.63
CA ILE A 357 -19.66 -5.38 6.96
C ILE A 357 -19.62 -3.85 6.82
N LYS A 358 -19.00 -3.32 5.76
CA LYS A 358 -19.00 -1.88 5.44
C LYS A 358 -20.44 -1.34 5.27
N ASN A 359 -21.29 -2.07 4.57
CA ASN A 359 -22.71 -1.71 4.40
C ASN A 359 -23.54 -1.78 5.70
N MET A 360 -23.13 -2.62 6.67
CA MET A 360 -23.74 -2.62 8.01
C MET A 360 -23.22 -1.49 8.91
N MET A 361 -22.04 -0.92 8.61
CA MET A 361 -21.44 0.19 9.36
C MET A 361 -21.85 1.58 8.83
N GLU A 362 -22.21 1.71 7.56
CA GLU A 362 -22.81 2.93 6.98
C GLU A 362 -24.20 3.24 7.60
N SER A 363 -24.75 2.29 8.34
CA SER A 363 -25.98 2.51 9.13
C SER A 363 -25.78 3.21 10.50
N GLY A 364 -24.59 3.76 10.81
CA GLY A 364 -24.49 4.90 11.73
C GLY A 364 -23.83 4.70 13.09
N ASP A 365 -23.17 3.60 13.43
CA ASP A 365 -22.73 3.37 14.83
C ASP A 365 -21.20 3.30 15.09
N PHE A 366 -20.33 3.53 14.09
CA PHE A 366 -18.87 3.50 14.31
C PHE A 366 -18.18 4.80 13.83
N ASP A 367 -18.26 5.82 14.69
CA ASP A 367 -17.51 7.06 14.55
C ASP A 367 -16.08 6.83 15.11
N GLU A 368 -15.02 7.16 14.36
CA GLU A 368 -13.61 7.17 14.82
C GLU A 368 -13.42 7.96 16.11
N LYS A 369 -14.26 8.97 16.32
CA LYS A 369 -14.35 9.73 17.57
C LYS A 369 -14.66 8.87 18.80
N VAL A 370 -15.28 7.70 18.65
CA VAL A 370 -15.60 6.81 19.78
C VAL A 370 -14.32 6.30 20.44
N ILE A 371 -13.29 5.96 19.66
CA ILE A 371 -11.98 5.51 20.20
C ILE A 371 -11.32 6.66 20.97
N ASP A 372 -11.33 7.87 20.41
CA ASP A 372 -10.77 9.06 21.09
C ASP A 372 -11.51 9.37 22.41
N HIS A 373 -12.82 9.20 22.41
CA HIS A 373 -13.63 9.36 23.63
C HIS A 373 -13.28 8.32 24.68
N GLN A 374 -13.07 7.06 24.29
CA GLN A 374 -12.67 5.98 25.22
C GLN A 374 -11.26 6.21 25.77
N ILE A 375 -10.32 6.65 24.95
CA ILE A 375 -8.97 7.05 25.38
C ILE A 375 -9.05 8.19 26.39
N ALA A 376 -9.84 9.25 26.13
CA ALA A 376 -10.02 10.39 27.03
C ALA A 376 -10.58 9.96 28.39
N ILE A 377 -11.57 9.05 28.41
CA ILE A 377 -12.14 8.51 29.66
C ILE A 377 -11.06 7.77 30.46
N ILE A 378 -10.26 6.88 29.82
CA ILE A 378 -9.22 6.12 30.54
C ILE A 378 -8.11 7.07 31.02
N CYS A 379 -7.73 8.08 30.21
CA CYS A 379 -6.73 9.08 30.60
C CYS A 379 -7.18 9.90 31.82
N SER A 380 -8.46 10.11 32.01
CA SER A 380 -9.04 10.80 33.18
C SER A 380 -9.10 9.98 34.45
N MET A 381 -8.76 8.68 34.39
CA MET A 381 -8.63 7.80 35.57
C MET A 381 -7.26 7.98 36.24
N THR A 382 -7.20 7.81 37.56
CA THR A 382 -5.92 7.73 38.29
C THR A 382 -5.18 6.42 37.95
N LYS A 383 -3.90 6.33 38.31
CA LYS A 383 -3.11 5.10 38.10
C LYS A 383 -3.74 3.89 38.76
N ASP A 384 -4.22 4.05 40.00
CA ASP A 384 -4.85 2.98 40.79
C ASP A 384 -6.20 2.54 40.19
N GLU A 385 -6.99 3.49 39.69
CA GLU A 385 -8.29 3.21 39.04
C GLU A 385 -8.11 2.51 37.67
N ARG A 386 -6.99 2.71 37.01
CA ARG A 386 -6.67 1.98 35.77
C ARG A 386 -6.24 0.54 36.04
N VAL A 387 -5.59 0.31 37.21
CA VAL A 387 -5.16 -1.04 37.60
C VAL A 387 -6.34 -1.81 38.16
N ASP A 388 -7.15 -1.18 39.01
CA ASP A 388 -8.32 -1.78 39.65
C ASP A 388 -9.62 -0.96 39.38
N PRO A 389 -10.33 -1.28 38.29
CA PRO A 389 -11.58 -0.61 37.93
C PRO A 389 -12.74 -0.82 38.96
N ASP A 390 -12.63 -1.79 39.83
CA ASP A 390 -13.67 -2.03 40.89
C ASP A 390 -13.74 -0.89 41.92
N LEU A 391 -12.70 -0.05 42.00
CA LEU A 391 -12.67 1.19 42.77
C LEU A 391 -13.62 2.27 42.24
N LEU A 392 -14.14 2.14 41.03
CA LEU A 392 -14.92 3.17 40.32
C LEU A 392 -16.39 3.21 40.79
N LYS A 393 -16.61 3.81 41.98
CA LYS A 393 -17.96 4.11 42.50
C LYS A 393 -18.53 5.39 41.87
N ALA A 394 -19.78 5.71 42.17
CA ALA A 394 -20.56 6.78 41.55
C ALA A 394 -19.85 8.14 41.54
N SER A 395 -19.19 8.56 42.61
CA SER A 395 -18.49 9.84 42.73
C SER A 395 -17.26 9.90 41.79
N ARG A 396 -16.49 8.80 41.71
CA ARG A 396 -15.31 8.70 40.83
C ARG A 396 -15.73 8.69 39.35
N LYS A 397 -16.81 7.98 39.00
CA LYS A 397 -17.36 7.98 37.63
C LYS A 397 -17.80 9.37 37.20
N ARG A 398 -18.42 10.17 38.06
CA ARG A 398 -18.75 11.57 37.77
C ARG A 398 -17.51 12.42 37.53
N ARG A 399 -16.49 12.30 38.39
CA ARG A 399 -15.21 13.03 38.23
C ARG A 399 -14.54 12.68 36.88
N ILE A 400 -14.48 11.39 36.54
CA ILE A 400 -13.89 10.91 35.27
C ILE A 400 -14.70 11.43 34.07
N ALA A 401 -16.04 11.41 34.15
CA ALA A 401 -16.90 11.95 33.11
C ALA A 401 -16.64 13.45 32.89
N THR A 402 -16.59 14.24 33.99
CA THR A 402 -16.27 15.67 33.92
C THR A 402 -14.87 15.91 33.36
N GLY A 403 -13.85 15.17 33.86
CA GLY A 403 -12.46 15.33 33.43
C GLY A 403 -12.21 14.93 31.95
N SER A 404 -12.98 14.01 31.39
CA SER A 404 -12.91 13.60 30.00
C SER A 404 -13.83 14.39 29.06
N GLY A 405 -14.66 15.29 29.58
CA GLY A 405 -15.69 15.99 28.81
C GLY A 405 -16.77 15.04 28.28
N ARG A 406 -17.02 13.91 28.96
CA ARG A 406 -17.98 12.87 28.56
C ARG A 406 -19.11 12.69 29.57
N GLN A 407 -20.12 11.95 29.14
CA GLN A 407 -21.26 11.64 30.00
C GLN A 407 -21.00 10.40 30.89
N VAL A 408 -21.62 10.32 32.09
CA VAL A 408 -21.46 9.18 33.02
C VAL A 408 -21.87 7.85 32.35
N HIS A 409 -22.86 7.87 31.46
CA HIS A 409 -23.31 6.66 30.78
C HIS A 409 -22.22 6.09 29.81
N GLU A 410 -21.37 6.95 29.21
CA GLU A 410 -20.25 6.53 28.36
C GLU A 410 -19.16 5.85 29.22
N VAL A 411 -18.86 6.39 30.39
CA VAL A 411 -17.96 5.75 31.36
C VAL A 411 -18.47 4.37 31.75
N ASN A 412 -19.78 4.24 32.03
CA ASN A 412 -20.41 2.94 32.38
C ASN A 412 -20.37 1.97 31.17
N ARG A 413 -20.55 2.45 29.95
CA ARG A 413 -20.45 1.66 28.72
C ARG A 413 -19.05 1.08 28.55
N LEU A 414 -18.01 1.90 28.75
CA LEU A 414 -16.61 1.48 28.69
C LEU A 414 -16.29 0.41 29.73
N LEU A 415 -16.73 0.61 30.99
CA LEU A 415 -16.52 -0.36 32.04
C LEU A 415 -17.21 -1.70 31.74
N LYS A 416 -18.44 -1.67 31.23
CA LYS A 416 -19.16 -2.88 30.82
C LYS A 416 -18.44 -3.62 29.68
N GLN A 417 -17.94 -2.90 28.69
CA GLN A 417 -17.14 -3.49 27.60
C GLN A 417 -15.87 -4.14 28.17
N PHE A 418 -15.15 -3.45 29.04
CA PHE A 418 -13.97 -3.99 29.71
C PHE A 418 -14.25 -5.29 30.46
N GLU A 419 -15.32 -5.34 31.24
CA GLU A 419 -15.71 -6.56 31.97
C GLU A 419 -16.07 -7.71 31.01
N GLN A 420 -16.76 -7.43 29.92
CA GLN A 420 -17.09 -8.42 28.90
C GLN A 420 -15.80 -8.98 28.24
N THR A 421 -14.85 -8.11 27.91
CA THR A 421 -13.55 -8.51 27.33
C THR A 421 -12.79 -9.39 28.35
N LYS A 422 -12.73 -8.98 29.60
CA LYS A 422 -12.08 -9.76 30.68
C LYS A 422 -12.72 -11.14 30.88
N LYS A 423 -14.03 -11.25 30.74
CA LYS A 423 -14.74 -12.55 30.80
C LYS A 423 -14.43 -13.43 29.61
N LEU A 424 -14.40 -12.88 28.40
CA LEU A 424 -14.05 -13.62 27.18
C LEU A 424 -12.61 -14.14 27.24
N MET A 425 -11.67 -13.32 27.71
CA MET A 425 -10.28 -13.74 27.91
C MET A 425 -10.13 -14.87 28.93
N LYS A 426 -10.85 -14.81 30.03
CA LYS A 426 -10.89 -15.93 31.01
C LYS A 426 -11.48 -17.21 30.44
N GLN A 427 -12.43 -17.11 29.51
CA GLN A 427 -13.02 -18.28 28.85
C GLN A 427 -12.07 -18.86 27.80
N ALA A 428 -11.27 -18.02 27.12
CA ALA A 428 -10.26 -18.44 26.13
C ALA A 428 -9.12 -19.26 26.76
N GLN A 429 -8.87 -19.10 28.05
CA GLN A 429 -7.85 -19.88 28.80
C GLN A 429 -8.28 -21.32 29.13
N LYS A 430 -9.56 -21.69 28.94
CA LYS A 430 -10.01 -23.07 29.20
C LYS A 430 -9.65 -23.99 28.03
N PRO A 431 -9.06 -25.18 28.31
CA PRO A 431 -8.75 -26.16 27.25
C PRO A 431 -10.06 -26.56 26.55
N GLY A 432 -10.09 -26.40 25.21
CA GLY A 432 -11.26 -26.68 24.37
C GLY A 432 -11.94 -25.45 23.74
N PHE A 433 -11.57 -24.22 24.12
CA PHE A 433 -12.15 -23.00 23.53
C PHE A 433 -11.72 -22.77 22.08
N ALA A 434 -10.50 -23.15 21.72
CA ALA A 434 -10.00 -23.09 20.33
C ALA A 434 -10.88 -23.93 19.37
N ASN A 435 -11.35 -25.09 19.82
CA ASN A 435 -12.25 -25.95 19.03
C ASN A 435 -13.67 -25.37 18.91
N LYS A 436 -14.12 -24.59 19.90
CA LYS A 436 -15.42 -23.92 19.89
C LYS A 436 -15.43 -22.69 18.97
N ILE A 437 -14.31 -21.95 18.86
CA ILE A 437 -14.15 -20.87 17.88
C ILE A 437 -14.09 -21.44 16.46
N LYS A 438 -13.39 -22.57 16.23
CA LYS A 438 -13.36 -23.25 14.94
C LYS A 438 -14.77 -23.66 14.46
N SER A 439 -15.65 -24.08 15.38
CA SER A 439 -17.04 -24.44 15.03
C SER A 439 -17.97 -23.24 14.82
N LEU A 440 -17.65 -22.07 15.39
CA LEU A 440 -18.43 -20.82 15.23
C LEU A 440 -18.04 -20.01 14.00
N LEU A 441 -16.79 -20.14 13.52
CA LEU A 441 -16.27 -19.47 12.31
C LEU A 441 -16.48 -20.26 11.01
N GLY A 442 -17.35 -21.27 11.03
CA GLY A 442 -17.72 -22.04 9.84
C GLY A 442 -16.65 -23.06 9.49
N GLY A 443 -16.95 -24.31 9.85
CA GLY A 443 -16.10 -25.42 9.49
C GLY A 443 -15.82 -25.49 8.01
N ASN A 444 -14.54 -25.47 7.66
CA ASN A 444 -14.01 -26.30 6.58
C ASN A 444 -12.54 -26.62 6.92
N GLN A 445 -12.27 -27.90 6.85
CA GLN A 445 -11.02 -28.55 7.22
C GLN A 445 -9.84 -27.98 6.45
N MET A 446 -8.81 -27.49 7.16
CA MET A 446 -7.47 -27.47 6.60
C MET A 446 -6.86 -28.87 6.72
N PRO A 447 -6.26 -29.44 5.67
CA PRO A 447 -5.55 -30.70 5.77
C PRO A 447 -4.28 -30.50 6.60
N THR A 448 -4.06 -31.40 7.55
CA THR A 448 -2.80 -31.59 8.25
C THR A 448 -1.73 -32.00 7.23
N ILE A 449 -0.62 -31.28 7.24
CA ILE A 449 0.61 -31.68 6.56
C ILE A 449 1.33 -32.59 7.57
N ASP A 450 1.45 -33.87 7.19
CA ASP A 450 2.47 -34.78 7.71
C ASP A 450 3.78 -34.57 6.94
#